data_59de623310e9d5b2fc81849f1b647bdc
#
_entry.id   59de623310e9d5b2fc81849f1b647bdc
#
_cell.length_a   1.000
_cell.length_b   1.000
_cell.length_c   1.000
_cell.angle_alpha   90.00
_cell.angle_beta   90.00
_cell.angle_gamma   90.00
#
_symmetry.space_group_name_H-M   'P 1'
#
loop_
_entity.id
_entity.type
_entity.pdbx_description
1 polymer ?
#
loop_
_entity_poly.entity_id
_entity_poly.type
_entity_poly.pdbx_seq_one_letter_code
_entity_poly.pdbx_strand_id
1 'polypeptide(L)'
;MVEEELKKGNQFEGKEEYIKDVFTEIAEYYDEMNEIMSMGMVQGWHKFMMKKAGDIHGKRCLDVGTGTGEIAFHVARTAGAGSEVIGVDITPRMLELAAIKEAELDLPVKIDWRVGDALALDIEDNSVNLVTSGYMLRNVTDILQAVSEMHRVLAPGGKVIVAELSKPKNPIVRFGYNIYMKRVKRMGRKYDKGKSIDGRQSAYEWLTTSIEGFPYGEDMIKVFRKAGFDDARFYVKSFGAVNIYVGTK
;
A
#
# COMPACT_ATOMS: atom_id res chain seq x y z
N MET A 1 -19.43 12.84 -11.34
CA MET A 1 -18.15 13.59 -11.41
C MET A 1 -17.03 12.88 -10.62
N VAL A 2 -17.11 12.74 -9.29
CA VAL A 2 -16.01 12.03 -8.53
C VAL A 2 -15.87 10.57 -8.96
N GLU A 3 -16.96 9.85 -9.22
CA GLU A 3 -16.92 8.46 -9.72
C GLU A 3 -16.34 8.33 -11.12
N GLU A 4 -16.59 9.28 -12.00
CA GLU A 4 -16.01 9.28 -13.35
C GLU A 4 -14.53 9.65 -13.34
N GLU A 5 -14.10 10.53 -12.43
CA GLU A 5 -12.68 10.85 -12.26
C GLU A 5 -11.89 9.71 -11.61
N LEU A 6 -12.48 8.99 -10.65
CA LEU A 6 -11.87 7.79 -10.05
C LEU A 6 -11.72 6.64 -11.06
N LYS A 7 -12.64 6.55 -12.04
CA LYS A 7 -12.58 5.54 -13.12
C LYS A 7 -11.67 5.95 -14.28
N LYS A 8 -11.32 7.23 -14.44
CA LYS A 8 -10.52 7.71 -15.59
C LYS A 8 -9.01 7.56 -15.42
N GLY A 9 -8.50 7.40 -14.20
CA GLY A 9 -7.07 7.27 -13.95
C GLY A 9 -6.62 5.82 -13.97
N ASN A 10 -5.93 5.38 -15.02
CA ASN A 10 -5.22 4.09 -15.07
C ASN A 10 -6.09 2.81 -15.11
N GLN A 11 -7.36 2.89 -15.57
CA GLN A 11 -8.19 1.72 -15.80
C GLN A 11 -8.02 1.21 -17.25
N PHE A 12 -7.74 -0.09 -17.38
CA PHE A 12 -7.66 -0.80 -18.66
C PHE A 12 -8.01 -2.28 -18.44
N GLU A 13 -8.43 -2.95 -19.50
CA GLU A 13 -8.75 -4.38 -19.49
C GLU A 13 -7.49 -5.21 -19.16
N GLY A 14 -7.60 -6.19 -18.23
CA GLY A 14 -6.47 -7.01 -17.77
C GLY A 14 -5.51 -6.28 -16.82
N LYS A 15 -5.93 -5.17 -16.16
CA LYS A 15 -5.07 -4.44 -15.20
C LYS A 15 -4.60 -5.31 -14.05
N GLU A 16 -5.46 -6.15 -13.51
CA GLU A 16 -5.12 -7.02 -12.38
C GLU A 16 -3.99 -8.00 -12.73
N GLU A 17 -4.11 -8.68 -13.87
CA GLU A 17 -3.08 -9.60 -14.37
C GLU A 17 -1.76 -8.87 -14.64
N TYR A 18 -1.84 -7.72 -15.32
CA TYR A 18 -0.68 -6.86 -15.53
C TYR A 18 0.00 -6.46 -14.22
N ILE A 19 -0.74 -6.13 -13.16
CA ILE A 19 -0.19 -5.78 -11.85
C ILE A 19 0.49 -6.99 -11.19
N LYS A 20 -0.10 -8.18 -11.26
CA LYS A 20 0.54 -9.42 -10.80
C LYS A 20 1.88 -9.65 -11.50
N ASP A 21 1.93 -9.47 -12.81
CA ASP A 21 3.14 -9.64 -13.61
C ASP A 21 4.20 -8.59 -13.24
N VAL A 22 3.80 -7.32 -13.11
CA VAL A 22 4.68 -6.23 -12.67
C VAL A 22 5.35 -6.59 -11.34
N PHE A 23 4.56 -6.97 -10.33
CA PHE A 23 5.10 -7.26 -9.00
C PHE A 23 5.86 -8.58 -8.93
N THR A 24 5.52 -9.57 -9.77
CA THR A 24 6.29 -10.80 -9.91
C THR A 24 7.68 -10.51 -10.49
N GLU A 25 7.77 -9.69 -11.54
CA GLU A 25 9.03 -9.34 -12.20
C GLU A 25 9.98 -8.56 -11.28
N ILE A 26 9.46 -7.65 -10.45
CA ILE A 26 10.30 -6.80 -9.59
C ILE A 26 10.52 -7.35 -8.19
N ALA A 27 9.91 -8.47 -7.82
CA ALA A 27 9.86 -8.95 -6.45
C ALA A 27 11.24 -9.04 -5.78
N GLU A 28 12.26 -9.56 -6.48
CA GLU A 28 13.59 -9.81 -5.93
C GLU A 28 14.35 -8.52 -5.52
N TYR A 29 14.07 -7.40 -6.15
CA TYR A 29 14.76 -6.13 -5.88
C TYR A 29 13.81 -5.02 -5.41
N TYR A 30 12.56 -5.41 -5.09
CA TYR A 30 11.50 -4.47 -4.69
C TYR A 30 11.86 -3.65 -3.46
N ASP A 31 12.37 -4.29 -2.42
CA ASP A 31 12.73 -3.62 -1.16
C ASP A 31 13.95 -2.71 -1.32
N GLU A 32 14.99 -3.17 -2.01
CA GLU A 32 16.17 -2.37 -2.31
C GLU A 32 15.79 -1.09 -3.07
N MET A 33 14.91 -1.23 -4.06
CA MET A 33 14.46 -0.07 -4.83
C MET A 33 13.58 0.88 -4.01
N ASN A 34 12.72 0.36 -3.14
CA ASN A 34 11.93 1.19 -2.24
C ASN A 34 12.81 1.98 -1.27
N GLU A 35 13.86 1.37 -0.72
CA GLU A 35 14.82 2.03 0.14
C GLU A 35 15.57 3.15 -0.61
N ILE A 36 16.07 2.86 -1.81
CA ILE A 36 16.76 3.85 -2.67
C ILE A 36 15.79 4.98 -3.06
N MET A 37 14.58 4.64 -3.53
CA MET A 37 13.58 5.61 -3.97
C MET A 37 13.00 6.44 -2.82
N SER A 38 12.96 5.93 -1.62
CA SER A 38 12.54 6.70 -0.45
C SER A 38 13.68 7.46 0.20
N MET A 39 14.93 7.26 -0.23
CA MET A 39 16.15 7.76 0.42
C MET A 39 16.18 7.37 1.91
N GLY A 40 15.77 6.14 2.24
CA GLY A 40 15.71 5.62 3.61
C GLY A 40 14.51 6.11 4.43
N MET A 41 13.64 6.96 3.88
CA MET A 41 12.52 7.54 4.63
C MET A 41 11.37 6.56 4.86
N VAL A 42 11.28 5.47 4.11
CA VAL A 42 10.18 4.51 4.17
C VAL A 42 9.97 3.95 5.58
N GLN A 43 11.04 3.62 6.28
CA GLN A 43 11.01 3.12 7.66
C GLN A 43 10.39 4.14 8.64
N GLY A 44 10.65 5.43 8.42
CA GLY A 44 10.05 6.51 9.18
C GLY A 44 8.53 6.64 8.96
N TRP A 45 8.07 6.36 7.74
CA TRP A 45 6.64 6.35 7.43
C TRP A 45 5.93 5.16 8.09
N HIS A 46 6.52 3.95 8.05
CA HIS A 46 5.98 2.76 8.72
C HIS A 46 5.90 2.96 10.25
N LYS A 47 6.95 3.49 10.87
CA LYS A 47 6.93 3.86 12.31
C LYS A 47 5.81 4.86 12.62
N PHE A 48 5.57 5.83 11.73
CA PHE A 48 4.46 6.76 11.92
C PHE A 48 3.09 6.08 11.79
N MET A 49 2.93 5.11 10.87
CA MET A 49 1.71 4.30 10.78
C MET A 49 1.45 3.58 12.10
N MET A 50 2.44 2.90 12.67
CA MET A 50 2.32 2.22 13.97
C MET A 50 1.98 3.19 15.12
N LYS A 51 2.56 4.38 15.13
CA LYS A 51 2.17 5.42 16.09
C LYS A 51 0.69 5.80 15.98
N LYS A 52 0.11 5.76 14.76
CA LYS A 52 -1.31 6.06 14.52
C LYS A 52 -2.23 4.88 14.83
N ALA A 53 -1.73 3.65 14.72
CA ALA A 53 -2.45 2.45 15.16
C ALA A 53 -2.81 2.54 16.65
N GLY A 54 -1.93 3.10 17.46
CA GLY A 54 -2.10 3.15 18.92
C GLY A 54 -1.84 1.80 19.56
N ASP A 55 -2.59 1.45 20.59
CA ASP A 55 -2.45 0.17 21.28
C ASP A 55 -3.14 -0.95 20.49
N ILE A 56 -2.32 -1.87 19.97
CA ILE A 56 -2.75 -3.05 19.21
C ILE A 56 -2.26 -4.36 19.83
N HIS A 57 -1.79 -4.34 21.09
CA HIS A 57 -1.36 -5.55 21.78
C HIS A 57 -2.49 -6.57 21.90
N GLY A 58 -2.17 -7.83 21.59
CA GLY A 58 -3.12 -8.95 21.64
C GLY A 58 -4.27 -8.86 20.64
N LYS A 59 -4.17 -8.00 19.63
CA LYS A 59 -5.24 -7.75 18.66
C LYS A 59 -5.01 -8.53 17.36
N ARG A 60 -6.10 -8.71 16.62
CA ARG A 60 -6.11 -9.26 15.27
C ARG A 60 -5.89 -8.12 14.26
N CYS A 61 -4.84 -8.23 13.45
CA CYS A 61 -4.40 -7.22 12.51
C CYS A 61 -4.30 -7.80 11.09
N LEU A 62 -4.61 -6.98 10.10
CA LEU A 62 -4.56 -7.35 8.68
C LEU A 62 -3.72 -6.32 7.92
N ASP A 63 -2.77 -6.77 7.10
CA ASP A 63 -2.04 -5.96 6.14
C ASP A 63 -2.45 -6.34 4.72
N VAL A 64 -3.06 -5.41 3.99
CA VAL A 64 -3.65 -5.62 2.66
C VAL A 64 -2.73 -5.08 1.58
N GLY A 65 -2.40 -5.92 0.59
CA GLY A 65 -1.35 -5.65 -0.37
C GLY A 65 0.01 -5.65 0.32
N THR A 66 0.24 -6.69 1.14
CA THR A 66 1.38 -6.76 2.05
C THR A 66 2.74 -6.85 1.34
N GLY A 67 2.75 -7.26 0.07
CA GLY A 67 3.97 -7.41 -0.72
C GLY A 67 4.98 -8.34 -0.04
N THR A 68 6.21 -7.86 0.11
CA THR A 68 7.30 -8.56 0.79
C THR A 68 7.25 -8.45 2.32
N GLY A 69 6.13 -7.99 2.91
CA GLY A 69 5.84 -8.05 4.35
C GLY A 69 6.34 -6.89 5.20
N GLU A 70 6.94 -5.84 4.65
CA GLU A 70 7.60 -4.77 5.43
C GLU A 70 6.67 -4.11 6.46
N ILE A 71 5.42 -3.78 6.09
CA ILE A 71 4.45 -3.19 7.02
C ILE A 71 3.96 -4.26 8.01
N ALA A 72 3.68 -5.47 7.55
CA ALA A 72 3.25 -6.57 8.40
C ALA A 72 4.27 -6.90 9.49
N PHE A 73 5.58 -6.81 9.22
CA PHE A 73 6.63 -6.97 10.23
C PHE A 73 6.59 -5.86 11.29
N HIS A 74 6.31 -4.62 10.90
CA HIS A 74 6.10 -3.53 11.86
C HIS A 74 4.84 -3.76 12.70
N VAL A 75 3.76 -4.24 12.10
CA VAL A 75 2.52 -4.62 12.80
C VAL A 75 2.82 -5.73 13.81
N ALA A 76 3.47 -6.82 13.40
CA ALA A 76 3.82 -7.95 14.26
C ALA A 76 4.64 -7.55 15.48
N ARG A 77 5.67 -6.72 15.28
CA ARG A 77 6.49 -6.18 16.39
C ARG A 77 5.69 -5.29 17.35
N THR A 78 4.75 -4.50 16.82
CA THR A 78 3.94 -3.57 17.63
C THR A 78 2.81 -4.29 18.35
N ALA A 79 2.19 -5.27 17.71
CA ALA A 79 1.08 -6.04 18.27
C ALA A 79 1.54 -7.02 19.36
N GLY A 80 2.76 -7.55 19.25
CA GLY A 80 3.37 -8.38 20.29
C GLY A 80 2.78 -9.79 20.39
N ALA A 81 3.26 -10.54 21.37
CA ALA A 81 2.80 -11.90 21.60
C ALA A 81 1.29 -11.96 21.93
N GLY A 82 0.64 -13.04 21.49
CA GLY A 82 -0.81 -13.23 21.67
C GLY A 82 -1.68 -12.52 20.64
N SER A 83 -1.08 -11.79 19.71
CA SER A 83 -1.77 -11.19 18.56
C SER A 83 -1.91 -12.18 17.41
N GLU A 84 -2.81 -11.87 16.48
CA GLU A 84 -2.92 -12.50 15.16
C GLU A 84 -2.59 -11.45 14.10
N VAL A 85 -1.66 -11.77 13.20
CA VAL A 85 -1.29 -10.89 12.08
C VAL A 85 -1.46 -11.66 10.78
N ILE A 86 -2.25 -11.10 9.87
CA ILE A 86 -2.54 -11.66 8.56
C ILE A 86 -1.96 -10.72 7.50
N GLY A 87 -1.21 -11.25 6.55
CA GLY A 87 -0.73 -10.53 5.37
C GLY A 87 -1.39 -11.06 4.11
N VAL A 88 -2.11 -10.22 3.38
CA VAL A 88 -2.79 -10.58 2.13
C VAL A 88 -2.16 -9.88 0.96
N ASP A 89 -1.81 -10.61 -0.09
CA ASP A 89 -1.35 -10.07 -1.37
C ASP A 89 -1.87 -10.92 -2.54
N ILE A 90 -2.08 -10.26 -3.68
CA ILE A 90 -2.54 -10.93 -4.89
C ILE A 90 -1.41 -11.66 -5.62
N THR A 91 -0.14 -11.36 -5.29
CA THR A 91 1.07 -11.84 -5.95
C THR A 91 1.75 -12.92 -5.09
N PRO A 92 1.64 -14.23 -5.44
CA PRO A 92 2.22 -15.32 -4.64
C PRO A 92 3.73 -15.16 -4.42
N ARG A 93 4.47 -14.68 -5.44
CA ARG A 93 5.93 -14.48 -5.35
C ARG A 93 6.33 -13.49 -4.25
N MET A 94 5.54 -12.43 -4.06
CA MET A 94 5.75 -11.48 -2.97
C MET A 94 5.62 -12.14 -1.59
N LEU A 95 4.61 -12.99 -1.42
CA LEU A 95 4.38 -13.71 -0.16
C LEU A 95 5.46 -14.76 0.13
N GLU A 96 5.99 -15.43 -0.90
CA GLU A 96 7.14 -16.33 -0.74
C GLU A 96 8.35 -15.57 -0.17
N LEU A 97 8.66 -14.40 -0.70
CA LEU A 97 9.75 -13.56 -0.20
C LEU A 97 9.47 -13.02 1.21
N ALA A 98 8.22 -12.67 1.50
CA ALA A 98 7.81 -12.27 2.84
C ALA A 98 8.06 -13.39 3.86
N ALA A 99 7.68 -14.62 3.54
CA ALA A 99 7.90 -15.79 4.40
C ALA A 99 9.40 -16.11 4.59
N ILE A 100 10.22 -15.99 3.54
CA ILE A 100 11.67 -16.15 3.64
C ILE A 100 12.27 -15.09 4.59
N LYS A 101 11.89 -13.83 4.44
CA LYS A 101 12.34 -12.74 5.30
C LYS A 101 11.87 -12.92 6.74
N GLU A 102 10.62 -13.35 6.95
CA GLU A 102 10.09 -13.64 8.28
C GLU A 102 10.96 -14.66 9.03
N ALA A 103 11.40 -15.72 8.35
CA ALA A 103 12.23 -16.77 8.95
C ALA A 103 13.59 -16.27 9.46
N GLU A 104 14.07 -15.13 8.96
CA GLU A 104 15.31 -14.47 9.40
C GLU A 104 15.10 -13.46 10.53
N LEU A 105 13.83 -13.16 10.87
CA LEU A 105 13.45 -12.17 11.86
C LEU A 105 12.99 -12.81 13.16
N ASP A 106 13.41 -12.22 14.28
CA ASP A 106 12.87 -12.55 15.61
C ASP A 106 11.59 -11.74 15.84
N LEU A 107 10.47 -12.30 15.43
CA LEU A 107 9.15 -11.69 15.59
C LEU A 107 8.39 -12.32 16.76
N PRO A 108 7.63 -11.53 17.54
CA PRO A 108 6.86 -12.03 18.68
C PRO A 108 5.65 -12.86 18.29
N VAL A 109 5.26 -12.83 17.02
CA VAL A 109 4.10 -13.55 16.44
C VAL A 109 4.42 -13.91 14.99
N LYS A 110 3.99 -15.10 14.57
CA LYS A 110 4.04 -15.52 13.16
C LYS A 110 2.94 -14.82 12.37
N ILE A 111 3.25 -14.52 11.11
CA ILE A 111 2.31 -13.88 10.19
C ILE A 111 1.67 -14.96 9.31
N ASP A 112 0.37 -14.90 9.19
CA ASP A 112 -0.40 -15.77 8.30
C ASP A 112 -0.46 -15.15 6.91
N TRP A 113 0.37 -15.66 5.99
CA TRP A 113 0.46 -15.17 4.61
C TRP A 113 -0.60 -15.81 3.73
N ARG A 114 -1.47 -15.01 3.12
CA ARG A 114 -2.58 -15.48 2.29
C ARG A 114 -2.58 -14.82 0.92
N VAL A 115 -2.73 -15.62 -0.13
CA VAL A 115 -3.04 -15.09 -1.47
C VAL A 115 -4.50 -14.63 -1.46
N GLY A 116 -4.75 -13.37 -1.87
CA GLY A 116 -6.11 -12.84 -1.90
C GLY A 116 -6.20 -11.50 -2.61
N ASP A 117 -7.42 -11.16 -3.02
CA ASP A 117 -7.74 -9.91 -3.69
C ASP A 117 -8.25 -8.88 -2.67
N ALA A 118 -7.69 -7.67 -2.70
CA ALA A 118 -8.12 -6.55 -1.88
C ALA A 118 -9.57 -6.09 -2.17
N LEU A 119 -10.12 -6.47 -3.32
CA LEU A 119 -11.50 -6.16 -3.72
C LEU A 119 -12.53 -7.16 -3.17
N ALA A 120 -12.07 -8.32 -2.67
CA ALA A 120 -12.89 -9.40 -2.13
C ALA A 120 -12.10 -10.18 -1.07
N LEU A 121 -11.89 -9.58 0.11
CA LEU A 121 -11.10 -10.17 1.18
C LEU A 121 -11.80 -11.39 1.79
N ASP A 122 -11.12 -12.55 1.80
CA ASP A 122 -11.58 -13.76 2.51
C ASP A 122 -11.30 -13.62 4.01
N ILE A 123 -11.90 -12.61 4.60
CA ILE A 123 -11.84 -12.26 6.02
C ILE A 123 -13.27 -11.94 6.49
N GLU A 124 -13.63 -12.45 7.64
CA GLU A 124 -14.95 -12.24 8.23
C GLU A 124 -15.24 -10.77 8.53
N ASP A 125 -16.52 -10.38 8.45
CA ASP A 125 -16.98 -9.05 8.82
C ASP A 125 -16.67 -8.76 10.29
N ASN A 126 -16.27 -7.52 10.58
CA ASN A 126 -16.07 -7.04 11.96
C ASN A 126 -15.08 -7.89 12.79
N SER A 127 -14.09 -8.51 12.14
CA SER A 127 -13.21 -9.50 12.78
C SER A 127 -11.79 -9.00 13.06
N VAL A 128 -11.36 -7.88 12.50
CA VAL A 128 -10.00 -7.34 12.72
C VAL A 128 -10.03 -5.97 13.39
N ASN A 129 -9.01 -5.67 14.18
CA ASN A 129 -8.93 -4.42 14.94
C ASN A 129 -8.10 -3.33 14.24
N LEU A 130 -7.16 -3.76 13.40
CA LEU A 130 -6.33 -2.89 12.58
C LEU A 130 -6.27 -3.44 11.15
N VAL A 131 -6.45 -2.56 10.18
CA VAL A 131 -6.09 -2.80 8.78
C VAL A 131 -5.00 -1.82 8.41
N THR A 132 -3.90 -2.34 7.85
CA THR A 132 -2.84 -1.54 7.23
C THR A 132 -2.79 -1.81 5.73
N SER A 133 -2.30 -0.86 4.96
CA SER A 133 -1.96 -1.04 3.55
C SER A 133 -0.92 -0.01 3.13
N GLY A 134 0.04 -0.41 2.32
CA GLY A 134 1.07 0.50 1.82
C GLY A 134 1.25 0.42 0.31
N TYR A 135 1.09 1.58 -0.36
CA TYR A 135 1.44 1.75 -1.77
C TYR A 135 0.70 0.81 -2.74
N MET A 136 -0.46 0.28 -2.32
CA MET A 136 -1.26 -0.70 -3.06
C MET A 136 -2.47 -0.06 -3.77
N LEU A 137 -3.19 0.87 -3.12
CA LEU A 137 -4.48 1.37 -3.62
C LEU A 137 -4.43 1.99 -5.02
N ARG A 138 -3.29 2.56 -5.44
CA ARG A 138 -3.12 3.07 -6.81
C ARG A 138 -3.10 1.95 -7.87
N ASN A 139 -2.91 0.71 -7.46
CA ASN A 139 -2.79 -0.46 -8.33
C ASN A 139 -4.10 -1.23 -8.52
N VAL A 140 -5.06 -1.10 -7.60
CA VAL A 140 -6.35 -1.81 -7.71
C VAL A 140 -7.22 -1.25 -8.84
N THR A 141 -8.17 -2.05 -9.27
CA THR A 141 -9.15 -1.67 -10.31
C THR A 141 -10.30 -0.84 -9.76
N ASP A 142 -10.65 -0.98 -8.47
CA ASP A 142 -11.67 -0.19 -7.79
C ASP A 142 -11.20 0.21 -6.38
N ILE A 143 -10.80 1.47 -6.23
CA ILE A 143 -10.30 2.00 -4.95
C ILE A 143 -11.41 2.04 -3.91
N LEU A 144 -12.64 2.39 -4.30
CA LEU A 144 -13.76 2.45 -3.37
C LEU A 144 -14.10 1.06 -2.84
N GLN A 145 -14.12 0.05 -3.72
CA GLN A 145 -14.37 -1.34 -3.33
C GLN A 145 -13.29 -1.83 -2.35
N ALA A 146 -11.99 -1.60 -2.65
CA ALA A 146 -10.91 -2.00 -1.75
C ALA A 146 -11.03 -1.34 -0.36
N VAL A 147 -11.33 -0.04 -0.30
CA VAL A 147 -11.51 0.68 0.96
C VAL A 147 -12.79 0.23 1.69
N SER A 148 -13.84 -0.14 0.95
CA SER A 148 -15.08 -0.72 1.52
C SER A 148 -14.84 -2.09 2.12
N GLU A 149 -14.04 -2.94 1.50
CA GLU A 149 -13.62 -4.23 2.06
C GLU A 149 -12.80 -4.05 3.35
N MET A 150 -11.86 -3.10 3.35
CA MET A 150 -11.12 -2.75 4.57
C MET A 150 -12.05 -2.29 5.70
N HIS A 151 -13.11 -1.52 5.37
CA HIS A 151 -14.12 -1.13 6.34
C HIS A 151 -14.98 -2.33 6.79
N ARG A 152 -15.39 -3.21 5.88
CA ARG A 152 -16.22 -4.39 6.20
C ARG A 152 -15.57 -5.27 7.26
N VAL A 153 -14.30 -5.61 7.05
CA VAL A 153 -13.56 -6.53 7.93
C VAL A 153 -13.20 -5.95 9.29
N LEU A 154 -13.12 -4.60 9.41
CA LEU A 154 -12.81 -3.95 10.67
C LEU A 154 -13.94 -4.12 11.69
N ALA A 155 -13.58 -4.46 12.92
CA ALA A 155 -14.48 -4.42 14.08
C ALA A 155 -14.87 -2.96 14.41
N PRO A 156 -16.03 -2.72 15.07
CA PRO A 156 -16.37 -1.40 15.58
C PRO A 156 -15.26 -0.82 16.46
N GLY A 157 -14.86 0.43 16.20
CA GLY A 157 -13.70 1.08 16.83
C GLY A 157 -12.34 0.66 16.27
N GLY A 158 -12.29 -0.27 15.31
CA GLY A 158 -11.09 -0.64 14.57
C GLY A 158 -10.61 0.46 13.66
N LYS A 159 -9.32 0.43 13.30
CA LYS A 159 -8.69 1.47 12.50
C LYS A 159 -8.16 0.95 11.18
N VAL A 160 -8.27 1.76 10.13
CA VAL A 160 -7.53 1.60 8.89
C VAL A 160 -6.40 2.61 8.80
N ILE A 161 -5.22 2.19 8.35
CA ILE A 161 -4.07 3.08 8.11
C ILE A 161 -3.46 2.74 6.76
N VAL A 162 -3.53 3.69 5.84
CA VAL A 162 -3.03 3.52 4.47
C VAL A 162 -1.94 4.53 4.17
N ALA A 163 -0.78 4.07 3.72
CA ALA A 163 0.27 4.91 3.15
C ALA A 163 0.21 4.87 1.62
N GLU A 164 0.23 6.03 0.98
CA GLU A 164 0.24 6.10 -0.48
C GLU A 164 1.12 7.23 -1.01
N LEU A 165 1.71 6.96 -2.19
CA LEU A 165 2.46 7.97 -2.93
C LEU A 165 1.52 9.08 -3.40
N SER A 166 2.04 10.28 -3.45
CA SER A 166 1.28 11.49 -3.73
C SER A 166 2.12 12.50 -4.51
N LYS A 167 1.51 13.59 -4.93
CA LYS A 167 2.21 14.69 -5.59
C LYS A 167 2.25 15.93 -4.69
N PRO A 168 3.43 16.54 -4.51
CA PRO A 168 3.54 17.81 -3.79
C PRO A 168 2.62 18.88 -4.37
N LYS A 169 1.86 19.57 -3.51
CA LYS A 169 0.98 20.69 -3.94
C LYS A 169 1.77 21.97 -4.23
N ASN A 170 2.85 22.23 -3.47
CA ASN A 170 3.70 23.40 -3.66
C ASN A 170 4.44 23.29 -5.01
N PRO A 171 4.34 24.30 -5.90
CA PRO A 171 4.91 24.23 -7.25
C PRO A 171 6.43 24.12 -7.27
N ILE A 172 7.14 24.73 -6.33
CA ILE A 172 8.61 24.64 -6.22
C ILE A 172 9.03 23.22 -5.85
N VAL A 173 8.39 22.67 -4.81
CA VAL A 173 8.62 21.27 -4.37
C VAL A 173 8.26 20.31 -5.49
N ARG A 174 7.14 20.53 -6.18
CA ARG A 174 6.70 19.71 -7.32
C ARG A 174 7.71 19.72 -8.46
N PHE A 175 8.32 20.86 -8.75
CA PHE A 175 9.37 20.93 -9.77
C PHE A 175 10.56 20.03 -9.41
N GLY A 176 11.06 20.11 -8.18
CA GLY A 176 12.14 19.24 -7.70
C GLY A 176 11.72 17.74 -7.68
N TYR A 177 10.49 17.47 -7.23
CA TYR A 177 9.91 16.12 -7.25
C TYR A 177 9.85 15.54 -8.68
N ASN A 178 9.44 16.32 -9.67
CA ASN A 178 9.38 15.86 -11.06
C ASN A 178 10.77 15.52 -11.63
N ILE A 179 11.79 16.32 -11.28
CA ILE A 179 13.18 16.01 -11.65
C ILE A 179 13.62 14.70 -10.98
N TYR A 180 13.29 14.53 -9.71
CA TYR A 180 13.58 13.31 -8.96
C TYR A 180 12.90 12.09 -9.57
N MET A 181 11.60 12.16 -9.90
CA MET A 181 10.88 11.05 -10.53
C MET A 181 11.45 10.64 -11.89
N LYS A 182 11.97 11.60 -12.68
CA LYS A 182 12.72 11.29 -13.91
C LYS A 182 14.00 10.48 -13.63
N ARG A 183 14.70 10.76 -12.51
CA ARG A 183 15.86 9.96 -12.07
C ARG A 183 15.46 8.57 -11.61
N VAL A 184 14.37 8.46 -10.81
CA VAL A 184 13.80 7.18 -10.37
C VAL A 184 13.49 6.29 -11.59
N LYS A 185 12.77 6.82 -12.58
CA LYS A 185 12.48 6.09 -13.83
C LYS A 185 13.76 5.63 -14.56
N ARG A 186 14.80 6.47 -14.59
CA ARG A 186 16.08 6.10 -15.20
C ARG A 186 16.82 5.02 -14.42
N MET A 187 16.80 5.10 -13.08
CA MET A 187 17.40 4.08 -12.22
C MET A 187 16.65 2.76 -12.36
N GLY A 188 15.32 2.78 -12.32
CA GLY A 188 14.49 1.59 -12.47
C GLY A 188 14.80 0.79 -13.73
N ARG A 189 15.06 1.46 -14.87
CA ARG A 189 15.46 0.81 -16.13
C ARG A 189 16.74 -0.03 -16.06
N LYS A 190 17.57 0.14 -15.04
CA LYS A 190 18.74 -0.73 -14.81
C LYS A 190 18.33 -2.09 -14.24
N TYR A 191 17.21 -2.11 -13.47
CA TYR A 191 16.69 -3.31 -12.83
C TYR A 191 15.71 -4.03 -13.75
N ASP A 192 14.70 -3.36 -14.28
CA ASP A 192 13.70 -3.94 -15.19
C ASP A 192 14.18 -4.03 -16.65
N LYS A 193 15.41 -3.55 -16.94
CA LYS A 193 16.01 -3.48 -18.28
C LYS A 193 15.13 -2.78 -19.31
N GLY A 194 14.17 -1.97 -18.85
CA GLY A 194 13.18 -1.32 -19.70
C GLY A 194 12.24 -2.28 -20.43
N LYS A 195 12.15 -3.53 -19.97
CA LYS A 195 11.25 -4.51 -20.57
C LYS A 195 9.82 -4.09 -20.36
N SER A 196 9.04 -4.05 -21.43
CA SER A 196 7.59 -3.94 -21.32
C SER A 196 7.04 -5.26 -20.77
N ILE A 197 6.08 -5.15 -19.86
CA ILE A 197 5.36 -6.28 -19.31
C ILE A 197 4.08 -6.43 -20.11
N ASP A 198 3.88 -7.60 -20.69
CA ASP A 198 2.71 -7.90 -21.56
C ASP A 198 2.51 -6.84 -22.68
N GLY A 199 3.62 -6.40 -23.30
CA GLY A 199 3.56 -5.37 -24.35
C GLY A 199 3.19 -3.95 -23.88
N ARG A 200 3.08 -3.74 -22.55
CA ARG A 200 2.71 -2.47 -21.92
C ARG A 200 3.92 -1.76 -21.33
N GLN A 201 3.73 -0.98 -20.28
CA GLN A 201 4.79 -0.23 -19.60
C GLN A 201 5.71 -1.15 -18.80
N SER A 202 6.95 -0.75 -18.57
CA SER A 202 7.79 -1.36 -17.55
C SER A 202 7.30 -1.00 -16.15
N ALA A 203 7.73 -1.76 -15.13
CA ALA A 203 7.31 -1.55 -13.73
C ALA A 203 7.54 -0.11 -13.24
N TYR A 204 8.67 0.50 -13.61
CA TYR A 204 8.98 1.88 -13.18
C TYR A 204 8.33 2.97 -14.04
N GLU A 205 7.89 2.63 -15.24
CA GLU A 205 6.98 3.48 -16.02
C GLU A 205 5.60 3.47 -15.40
N TRP A 206 5.10 2.28 -15.05
CA TRP A 206 3.85 2.12 -14.32
C TRP A 206 3.82 2.88 -12.98
N LEU A 207 4.91 2.84 -12.21
CA LEU A 207 5.01 3.61 -10.97
C LEU A 207 4.64 5.09 -11.19
N THR A 208 5.18 5.71 -12.24
CA THR A 208 4.91 7.12 -12.54
C THR A 208 3.47 7.33 -12.99
N THR A 209 2.98 6.45 -13.86
CA THR A 209 1.61 6.53 -14.41
C THR A 209 0.56 6.30 -13.31
N SER A 210 0.78 5.31 -12.43
CA SER A 210 -0.16 5.00 -11.34
C SER A 210 -0.31 6.15 -10.34
N ILE A 211 0.78 6.89 -10.05
CA ILE A 211 0.72 8.08 -9.20
C ILE A 211 -0.08 9.21 -9.89
N GLU A 212 0.00 9.32 -11.23
CA GLU A 212 -0.66 10.40 -11.96
C GLU A 212 -2.17 10.36 -11.90
N GLY A 213 -2.75 9.18 -11.95
CA GLY A 213 -4.20 8.98 -11.93
C GLY A 213 -4.80 8.73 -10.55
N PHE A 214 -3.99 8.69 -9.49
CA PHE A 214 -4.46 8.38 -8.15
C PHE A 214 -5.04 9.60 -7.43
N PRO A 215 -6.23 9.51 -6.79
CA PRO A 215 -6.77 10.58 -5.95
C PRO A 215 -5.92 10.72 -4.68
N TYR A 216 -5.63 11.94 -4.24
CA TYR A 216 -4.83 12.18 -3.05
C TYR A 216 -5.34 13.32 -2.18
N GLY A 217 -4.94 13.32 -0.91
CA GLY A 217 -5.37 14.32 0.07
C GLY A 217 -6.89 14.24 0.29
N GLU A 218 -7.58 15.37 0.14
CA GLU A 218 -9.02 15.48 0.39
C GLU A 218 -9.88 14.59 -0.52
N ASP A 219 -9.43 14.32 -1.75
CA ASP A 219 -10.20 13.47 -2.66
C ASP A 219 -10.19 12.01 -2.19
N MET A 220 -9.08 11.55 -1.64
CA MET A 220 -9.02 10.24 -1.00
C MET A 220 -9.84 10.18 0.29
N ILE A 221 -9.93 11.28 1.07
CA ILE A 221 -10.82 11.35 2.25
C ILE A 221 -12.30 11.19 1.83
N LYS A 222 -12.71 11.72 0.68
CA LYS A 222 -14.07 11.49 0.15
C LYS A 222 -14.34 10.01 -0.13
N VAL A 223 -13.32 9.27 -0.63
CA VAL A 223 -13.42 7.81 -0.82
C VAL A 223 -13.59 7.10 0.51
N PHE A 224 -12.78 7.43 1.51
CA PHE A 224 -12.88 6.84 2.85
C PHE A 224 -14.26 7.09 3.47
N ARG A 225 -14.78 8.32 3.39
CA ARG A 225 -16.13 8.64 3.88
C ARG A 225 -17.22 7.85 3.15
N LYS A 226 -17.12 7.73 1.82
CA LYS A 226 -18.07 6.94 1.02
C LYS A 226 -18.03 5.45 1.38
N ALA A 227 -16.87 4.93 1.80
CA ALA A 227 -16.70 3.57 2.29
C ALA A 227 -17.16 3.35 3.74
N GLY A 228 -17.57 4.42 4.46
CA GLY A 228 -18.11 4.34 5.83
C GLY A 228 -17.20 4.87 6.94
N PHE A 229 -16.03 5.43 6.62
CA PHE A 229 -15.13 6.03 7.62
C PHE A 229 -15.46 7.51 7.85
N ASP A 230 -16.27 7.83 8.87
CA ASP A 230 -16.74 9.20 9.12
C ASP A 230 -15.64 10.15 9.61
N ASP A 231 -14.66 9.66 10.38
CA ASP A 231 -13.57 10.46 10.97
C ASP A 231 -12.25 10.41 10.15
N ALA A 232 -12.31 10.02 8.89
CA ALA A 232 -11.14 9.88 8.04
C ALA A 232 -10.35 11.19 7.92
N ARG A 233 -9.03 11.09 8.09
CA ARG A 233 -8.07 12.20 7.97
C ARG A 233 -6.75 11.73 7.36
N PHE A 234 -5.92 12.65 6.88
CA PHE A 234 -4.62 12.31 6.33
C PHE A 234 -3.50 13.17 6.89
N TYR A 235 -2.28 12.64 6.79
CA TYR A 235 -1.03 13.27 7.24
C TYR A 235 -0.05 13.32 6.09
N VAL A 236 0.38 14.53 5.75
CA VAL A 236 1.36 14.76 4.68
C VAL A 236 2.76 14.42 5.16
N LYS A 237 3.50 13.64 4.38
CA LYS A 237 4.90 13.28 4.62
C LYS A 237 5.76 13.69 3.43
N SER A 238 7.08 13.83 3.69
CA SER A 238 8.09 14.10 2.65
C SER A 238 7.66 15.20 1.68
N PHE A 239 7.25 16.35 2.25
CA PHE A 239 6.79 17.53 1.52
C PHE A 239 5.62 17.29 0.55
N GLY A 240 4.83 16.26 0.78
CA GLY A 240 3.67 15.92 -0.04
C GLY A 240 3.92 14.79 -1.04
N ALA A 241 5.08 14.13 -1.00
CA ALA A 241 5.34 12.95 -1.82
C ALA A 241 4.64 11.68 -1.29
N VAL A 242 4.25 11.67 -0.01
CA VAL A 242 3.51 10.58 0.63
C VAL A 242 2.40 11.15 1.50
N ASN A 243 1.23 10.53 1.46
CA ASN A 243 0.14 10.75 2.40
C ASN A 243 -0.12 9.48 3.21
N ILE A 244 -0.37 9.64 4.50
CA ILE A 244 -0.81 8.55 5.38
C ILE A 244 -2.24 8.87 5.82
N TYR A 245 -3.18 8.03 5.40
CA TYR A 245 -4.60 8.13 5.70
C TYR A 245 -4.94 7.28 6.91
N VAL A 246 -5.83 7.77 7.76
CA VAL A 246 -6.30 7.08 8.97
C VAL A 246 -7.79 7.27 9.05
N GLY A 247 -8.51 6.17 9.24
CA GLY A 247 -9.96 6.16 9.52
C GLY A 247 -10.27 5.21 10.67
N THR A 248 -11.37 5.44 11.35
CA THR A 248 -11.93 4.57 12.40
C THR A 248 -13.31 4.11 11.97
N LYS A 249 -13.65 2.84 12.18
CA LYS A 249 -14.97 2.27 11.96
C LYS A 249 -15.87 2.50 13.15
#